data_4921581924c266f6694ed9b0f6ce2edd
#
_entry.id   4921581924c266f6694ed9b0f6ce2edd
#
_cell.length_a   1.000
_cell.length_b   1.000
_cell.length_c   1.000
_cell.angle_alpha   90.00
_cell.angle_beta   90.00
_cell.angle_gamma   90.00
#
_symmetry.space_group_name_H-M   'P 1'
#
loop_
_entity.id
_entity.type
_entity.pdbx_description
1 polymer ?
#
loop_
_entity_poly.entity_id
_entity_poly.type
_entity_poly.pdbx_seq_one_letter_code
_entity_poly.pdbx_strand_id
1 'polypeptide(L)'
;MGAFSKETYVTRNFQKISGKRWELYVITRVIHSLNDPDIEYVCQQYIIPPKNNEYYLADLAFPSLGLYLEIDEGQHGDKDHKIADIKRDAEILEATDWECKRIAVFLKKGNTKIDKKLSELNNEIDEFVQYVRHKKETLIRSGVKIEWDYEKKFHPESYIEKEKIERVKNVTANKN
;
A
#
# COMPACT_ATOMS: atom_id res chain seq x y z
N MET A 1 13.12 15.88 -20.94
CA MET A 1 12.32 15.53 -19.77
C MET A 1 13.14 15.82 -18.55
N GLY A 2 12.70 16.70 -17.65
CA GLY A 2 13.44 17.01 -16.42
C GLY A 2 13.53 15.75 -15.53
N ALA A 3 14.65 15.60 -14.82
CA ALA A 3 14.87 14.52 -13.88
C ALA A 3 13.70 14.49 -12.86
N PHE A 4 13.16 13.32 -12.61
CA PHE A 4 12.08 13.15 -11.67
C PHE A 4 12.66 13.25 -10.25
N SER A 5 12.36 14.33 -9.53
CA SER A 5 12.92 14.57 -8.21
C SER A 5 12.13 13.86 -7.11
N LYS A 6 12.77 13.59 -5.98
CA LYS A 6 12.12 13.05 -4.77
C LYS A 6 10.96 13.93 -4.31
N GLU A 7 11.11 15.23 -4.38
CA GLU A 7 10.07 16.21 -4.09
C GLU A 7 8.83 15.99 -4.97
N THR A 8 9.01 15.88 -6.27
CA THR A 8 7.93 15.62 -7.22
C THR A 8 7.23 14.30 -6.90
N TYR A 9 7.99 13.25 -6.56
CA TYR A 9 7.44 11.96 -6.16
C TYR A 9 6.57 12.07 -4.92
N VAL A 10 7.10 12.65 -3.85
CA VAL A 10 6.40 12.84 -2.58
C VAL A 10 5.11 13.63 -2.79
N THR A 11 5.20 14.77 -3.48
CA THR A 11 4.05 15.64 -3.77
C THR A 11 2.94 14.88 -4.51
N ARG A 12 3.28 14.14 -5.56
CA ARG A 12 2.30 13.35 -6.32
C ARG A 12 1.64 12.26 -5.48
N ASN A 13 2.40 11.57 -4.62
CA ASN A 13 1.83 10.56 -3.73
C ASN A 13 0.81 11.18 -2.77
N PHE A 14 1.16 12.28 -2.10
CA PHE A 14 0.22 12.93 -1.18
C PHE A 14 -0.97 13.59 -1.89
N GLN A 15 -0.83 14.03 -3.13
CA GLN A 15 -1.96 14.52 -3.93
C GLN A 15 -3.04 13.46 -4.13
N LYS A 16 -2.70 12.18 -4.27
CA LYS A 16 -3.66 11.09 -4.43
C LYS A 16 -4.60 10.92 -3.23
N ILE A 17 -4.18 11.31 -2.05
CA ILE A 17 -4.90 11.14 -0.79
C ILE A 17 -5.35 12.46 -0.16
N SER A 18 -5.14 13.60 -0.83
CA SER A 18 -5.43 14.93 -0.27
C SER A 18 -6.90 15.16 0.13
N GLY A 19 -7.84 14.48 -0.52
CA GLY A 19 -9.27 14.50 -0.19
C GLY A 19 -9.73 13.45 0.81
N LYS A 20 -8.83 12.57 1.29
CA LYS A 20 -9.14 11.41 2.10
C LYS A 20 -8.65 11.63 3.54
N ARG A 21 -9.55 12.08 4.42
CA ARG A 21 -9.19 12.53 5.77
C ARG A 21 -8.35 11.54 6.58
N TRP A 22 -8.82 10.30 6.69
CA TRP A 22 -8.17 9.31 7.54
C TRP A 22 -6.93 8.69 6.87
N GLU A 23 -6.99 8.42 5.58
CA GLU A 23 -5.81 7.98 4.85
C GLU A 23 -4.69 9.02 4.92
N LEU A 24 -5.02 10.31 4.70
CA LEU A 24 -4.04 11.40 4.80
C LEU A 24 -3.42 11.45 6.20
N TYR A 25 -4.23 11.37 7.26
CA TYR A 25 -3.73 11.40 8.64
C TYR A 25 -2.81 10.22 8.95
N VAL A 26 -3.28 9.00 8.69
CA VAL A 26 -2.52 7.78 9.01
C VAL A 26 -1.23 7.71 8.19
N ILE A 27 -1.32 7.91 6.87
CA ILE A 27 -0.18 7.80 5.98
C ILE A 27 0.89 8.86 6.27
N THR A 28 0.49 10.13 6.47
CA THR A 28 1.45 11.19 6.81
C THR A 28 2.15 10.89 8.12
N ARG A 29 1.42 10.38 9.15
CA ARG A 29 2.02 10.00 10.42
C ARG A 29 2.96 8.81 10.28
N VAL A 30 2.59 7.78 9.52
CA VAL A 30 3.46 6.63 9.25
C VAL A 30 4.77 7.09 8.60
N ILE A 31 4.69 7.85 7.50
CA ILE A 31 5.87 8.29 6.75
C ILE A 31 6.76 9.22 7.60
N HIS A 32 6.14 10.16 8.34
CA HIS A 32 6.88 11.05 9.24
C HIS A 32 7.59 10.26 10.36
N SER A 33 6.90 9.30 10.98
CA SER A 33 7.47 8.49 12.07
C SER A 33 8.54 7.52 11.58
N LEU A 34 8.41 6.96 10.36
CA LEU A 34 9.46 6.15 9.75
C LEU A 34 10.74 6.94 9.57
N ASN A 35 10.64 8.16 9.02
CA ASN A 35 11.76 9.05 8.73
C ASN A 35 12.97 8.30 8.11
N ASP A 36 12.70 7.41 7.17
CA ASP A 36 13.69 6.54 6.55
C ASP A 36 13.73 6.81 5.04
N PRO A 37 14.81 7.43 4.52
CA PRO A 37 14.88 7.83 3.12
C PRO A 37 15.05 6.66 2.14
N ASP A 38 15.38 5.46 2.64
CA ASP A 38 15.62 4.29 1.79
C ASP A 38 14.35 3.45 1.60
N ILE A 39 13.32 3.69 2.42
CA ILE A 39 12.05 2.98 2.30
C ILE A 39 11.20 3.64 1.23
N GLU A 40 11.04 2.95 0.11
CA GLU A 40 10.09 3.31 -0.94
C GLU A 40 8.66 3.12 -0.45
N TYR A 41 7.79 4.11 -0.75
CA TYR A 41 6.35 4.00 -0.49
C TYR A 41 5.51 4.53 -1.65
N VAL A 42 4.32 3.97 -1.81
CA VAL A 42 3.36 4.37 -2.84
C VAL A 42 1.98 4.48 -2.21
N CYS A 43 1.39 5.69 -2.28
CA CYS A 43 -0.01 5.89 -1.89
C CYS A 43 -0.94 5.46 -3.02
N GLN A 44 -2.04 4.80 -2.67
CA GLN A 44 -3.03 4.32 -3.63
C GLN A 44 -2.38 3.47 -4.72
N GLN A 45 -1.65 2.44 -4.29
CA GLN A 45 -0.94 1.55 -5.20
C GLN A 45 -1.93 0.73 -6.01
N TYR A 46 -1.82 0.82 -7.31
CA TYR A 46 -2.55 -0.02 -8.23
C TYR A 46 -2.05 -1.45 -8.22
N ILE A 47 -2.94 -2.43 -8.12
CA ILE A 47 -2.65 -3.85 -8.18
C ILE A 47 -3.65 -4.51 -9.11
N ILE A 48 -3.18 -5.21 -10.14
CA ILE A 48 -4.02 -5.93 -11.10
C ILE A 48 -3.82 -7.42 -10.90
N PRO A 49 -4.83 -8.14 -10.37
CA PRO A 49 -4.77 -9.59 -10.20
C PRO A 49 -4.62 -10.33 -11.53
N PRO A 50 -3.95 -11.50 -11.57
CA PRO A 50 -3.70 -12.25 -12.79
C PRO A 50 -4.98 -12.71 -13.52
N LYS A 51 -6.03 -12.97 -12.77
CA LYS A 51 -7.29 -13.61 -13.25
C LYS A 51 -8.43 -12.62 -13.45
N ASN A 52 -8.23 -11.37 -13.09
CA ASN A 52 -9.30 -10.37 -13.10
C ASN A 52 -8.85 -9.14 -13.89
N ASN A 53 -9.76 -8.53 -14.66
CA ASN A 53 -9.50 -7.24 -15.33
C ASN A 53 -9.77 -6.04 -14.42
N GLU A 54 -10.26 -6.29 -13.21
CA GLU A 54 -10.44 -5.27 -12.19
C GLU A 54 -9.11 -4.97 -11.52
N TYR A 55 -9.00 -3.78 -10.96
CA TYR A 55 -7.82 -3.38 -10.19
C TYR A 55 -8.20 -3.14 -8.73
N TYR A 56 -7.24 -3.32 -7.86
CA TYR A 56 -7.33 -2.91 -6.46
C TYR A 56 -6.41 -1.72 -6.20
N LEU A 57 -6.75 -0.93 -5.20
CA LEU A 57 -5.88 0.14 -4.70
C LEU A 57 -5.50 -0.20 -3.26
N ALA A 58 -4.21 -0.38 -3.01
CA ALA A 58 -3.70 -0.45 -1.64
C ALA A 58 -3.44 0.98 -1.14
N ASP A 59 -3.95 1.33 0.04
CA ASP A 59 -3.87 2.71 0.54
C ASP A 59 -2.44 3.20 0.69
N LEU A 60 -1.56 2.36 1.23
CA LEU A 60 -0.12 2.62 1.32
C LEU A 60 0.65 1.32 1.10
N ALA A 61 1.50 1.28 0.09
CA ALA A 61 2.38 0.16 -0.19
C ALA A 61 3.85 0.49 0.06
N PHE A 62 4.61 -0.53 0.46
CA PHE A 62 6.07 -0.55 0.58
C PHE A 62 6.62 -1.66 -0.32
N PRO A 63 6.76 -1.41 -1.63
CA PRO A 63 7.08 -2.47 -2.61
C PRO A 63 8.38 -3.20 -2.31
N SER A 64 9.43 -2.49 -1.91
CA SER A 64 10.72 -3.07 -1.56
C SER A 64 10.68 -3.97 -0.32
N LEU A 65 9.65 -3.84 0.51
CA LEU A 65 9.44 -4.66 1.71
C LEU A 65 8.39 -5.77 1.49
N GLY A 66 7.72 -5.83 0.36
CA GLY A 66 6.62 -6.77 0.14
C GLY A 66 5.48 -6.58 1.15
N LEU A 67 5.06 -5.34 1.37
CA LEU A 67 4.11 -4.98 2.41
C LEU A 67 3.16 -3.89 1.93
N TYR A 68 1.89 -3.97 2.33
CA TYR A 68 0.97 -2.86 2.18
C TYR A 68 0.07 -2.68 3.41
N LEU A 69 -0.43 -1.46 3.59
CA LEU A 69 -1.36 -1.05 4.64
C LEU A 69 -2.70 -0.68 4.03
N GLU A 70 -3.77 -1.20 4.59
CA GLU A 70 -5.15 -0.80 4.37
C GLU A 70 -5.66 0.00 5.56
N ILE A 71 -6.35 1.09 5.30
CA ILE A 71 -6.94 1.95 6.33
C ILE A 71 -8.45 1.73 6.31
N ASP A 72 -8.93 0.94 7.29
CA ASP A 72 -10.32 0.54 7.37
C ASP A 72 -11.19 1.65 7.97
N GLU A 73 -11.95 2.31 7.11
CA GLU A 73 -12.95 3.31 7.50
C GLU A 73 -14.29 2.67 7.89
N GLY A 74 -14.33 1.34 8.05
CA GLY A 74 -15.47 0.61 8.60
C GLY A 74 -16.72 0.63 7.73
N GLN A 75 -16.61 0.77 6.42
CA GLN A 75 -17.75 0.66 5.50
C GLN A 75 -18.25 -0.79 5.38
N HIS A 76 -17.42 -1.77 5.78
CA HIS A 76 -17.62 -3.20 5.53
C HIS A 76 -18.19 -3.91 6.76
N GLY A 77 -19.50 -3.83 6.97
CA GLY A 77 -20.19 -4.41 8.13
C GLY A 77 -20.93 -5.69 7.90
N ASP A 78 -21.23 -6.06 6.68
CA ASP A 78 -21.99 -7.25 6.33
C ASP A 78 -21.10 -8.45 6.04
N LYS A 79 -21.68 -9.67 6.21
CA LYS A 79 -20.96 -10.93 5.94
C LYS A 79 -20.44 -11.02 4.50
N ASP A 80 -21.18 -10.44 3.56
CA ASP A 80 -20.83 -10.45 2.14
C ASP A 80 -19.58 -9.60 1.86
N HIS A 81 -19.41 -8.49 2.56
CA HIS A 81 -18.22 -7.66 2.48
C HIS A 81 -16.98 -8.37 3.02
N LYS A 82 -17.10 -9.13 4.13
CA LYS A 82 -15.95 -9.90 4.66
C LYS A 82 -15.46 -10.96 3.68
N ILE A 83 -16.38 -11.63 2.95
CA ILE A 83 -16.01 -12.62 1.93
C ILE A 83 -15.31 -11.93 0.75
N ALA A 84 -15.80 -10.75 0.34
CA ALA A 84 -15.19 -9.96 -0.71
C ALA A 84 -13.78 -9.47 -0.32
N ASP A 85 -13.59 -9.05 0.94
CA ASP A 85 -12.29 -8.63 1.47
C ASP A 85 -11.29 -9.79 1.49
N ILE A 86 -11.70 -10.97 1.96
CA ILE A 86 -10.84 -12.17 1.96
C ILE A 86 -10.42 -12.54 0.54
N LYS A 87 -11.36 -12.51 -0.41
CA LYS A 87 -11.08 -12.77 -1.82
C LYS A 87 -10.09 -11.75 -2.39
N ARG A 88 -10.32 -10.46 -2.12
CA ARG A 88 -9.44 -9.37 -2.53
C ARG A 88 -8.01 -9.56 -2.00
N ASP A 89 -7.87 -9.86 -0.70
CA ASP A 89 -6.56 -10.09 -0.08
C ASP A 89 -5.84 -11.28 -0.71
N ALA A 90 -6.55 -12.37 -0.99
CA ALA A 90 -5.98 -13.54 -1.66
C ALA A 90 -5.53 -13.21 -3.11
N GLU A 91 -6.31 -12.44 -3.84
CA GLU A 91 -5.98 -12.01 -5.20
C GLU A 91 -4.80 -11.03 -5.22
N ILE A 92 -4.69 -10.13 -4.24
CA ILE A 92 -3.55 -9.24 -4.09
C ILE A 92 -2.29 -10.04 -3.73
N LEU A 93 -2.39 -10.98 -2.81
CA LEU A 93 -1.27 -11.86 -2.44
C LEU A 93 -0.80 -12.68 -3.65
N GLU A 94 -1.71 -13.27 -4.43
CA GLU A 94 -1.36 -14.00 -5.66
C GLU A 94 -0.64 -13.11 -6.69
N ALA A 95 -1.02 -11.83 -6.75
CA ALA A 95 -0.45 -10.87 -7.70
C ALA A 95 0.94 -10.34 -7.30
N THR A 96 1.21 -10.24 -6.00
CA THR A 96 2.33 -9.43 -5.49
C THR A 96 3.23 -10.14 -4.50
N ASP A 97 2.77 -11.21 -3.86
CA ASP A 97 3.35 -11.82 -2.65
C ASP A 97 3.47 -10.85 -1.46
N TRP A 98 2.71 -9.76 -1.47
CA TRP A 98 2.77 -8.75 -0.42
C TRP A 98 1.88 -9.09 0.77
N GLU A 99 2.41 -8.83 1.96
CA GLU A 99 1.68 -8.96 3.22
C GLU A 99 0.76 -7.76 3.44
N CYS A 100 -0.50 -8.02 3.85
CA CYS A 100 -1.46 -6.99 4.25
C CYS A 100 -1.39 -6.71 5.74
N LYS A 101 -1.35 -5.43 6.11
CA LYS A 101 -1.68 -4.94 7.46
C LYS A 101 -2.88 -4.01 7.39
N ARG A 102 -3.65 -3.94 8.48
CA ARG A 102 -4.86 -3.10 8.55
C ARG A 102 -4.83 -2.24 9.80
N ILE A 103 -5.23 -0.99 9.65
CA ILE A 103 -5.48 -0.06 10.74
C ILE A 103 -6.93 0.42 10.63
N ALA A 104 -7.77 0.04 11.61
CA ALA A 104 -9.14 0.53 11.67
C ALA A 104 -9.19 1.91 12.33
N VAL A 105 -9.84 2.87 11.69
CA VAL A 105 -10.01 4.23 12.25
C VAL A 105 -11.34 4.42 12.97
N PHE A 106 -12.24 3.44 12.88
CA PHE A 106 -13.52 3.40 13.57
C PHE A 106 -13.65 2.16 14.45
N LEU A 107 -14.43 2.31 15.51
CA LEU A 107 -14.93 1.21 16.35
C LEU A 107 -16.40 0.97 16.04
N LYS A 108 -16.82 -0.30 16.00
CA LYS A 108 -18.24 -0.66 15.95
C LYS A 108 -18.78 -0.82 17.35
N LYS A 109 -19.84 -0.08 17.66
CA LYS A 109 -20.63 -0.28 18.89
C LYS A 109 -22.08 -0.59 18.49
N GLY A 110 -22.41 -1.88 18.37
CA GLY A 110 -23.66 -2.31 17.74
C GLY A 110 -23.70 -1.91 16.27
N ASN A 111 -24.75 -1.18 15.85
CA ASN A 111 -24.89 -0.66 14.48
C ASN A 111 -24.28 0.74 14.27
N THR A 112 -23.63 1.30 15.29
CA THR A 112 -23.09 2.66 15.23
C THR A 112 -21.57 2.61 15.01
N LYS A 113 -21.07 3.44 14.09
CA LYS A 113 -19.65 3.73 13.94
C LYS A 113 -19.26 4.86 14.89
N ILE A 114 -18.17 4.70 15.58
CA ILE A 114 -17.58 5.69 16.47
C ILE A 114 -16.12 5.86 16.09
N ASP A 115 -15.68 7.09 15.90
CA ASP A 115 -14.25 7.39 15.70
C ASP A 115 -13.43 6.74 16.82
N LYS A 116 -12.38 6.02 16.46
CA LYS A 116 -11.41 5.51 17.44
C LYS A 116 -10.75 6.70 18.16
N LYS A 117 -10.48 6.56 19.43
CA LYS A 117 -9.72 7.59 20.15
C LYS A 117 -8.38 7.79 19.47
N LEU A 118 -7.99 9.06 19.32
CA LEU A 118 -6.76 9.41 18.60
C LEU A 118 -5.51 8.79 19.24
N SER A 119 -5.50 8.64 20.58
CA SER A 119 -4.41 7.97 21.29
C SER A 119 -4.30 6.48 20.94
N GLU A 120 -5.42 5.78 20.82
CA GLU A 120 -5.46 4.36 20.44
C GLU A 120 -5.00 4.18 18.98
N LEU A 121 -5.51 5.03 18.09
CA LEU A 121 -5.09 5.04 16.67
C LEU A 121 -3.59 5.31 16.55
N ASN A 122 -3.06 6.28 17.30
CA ASN A 122 -1.64 6.60 17.26
C ASN A 122 -0.76 5.45 17.75
N ASN A 123 -1.19 4.71 18.80
CA ASN A 123 -0.47 3.53 19.27
C ASN A 123 -0.40 2.44 18.17
N GLU A 124 -1.52 2.16 17.48
CA GLU A 124 -1.52 1.20 16.38
C GLU A 124 -0.62 1.65 15.21
N ILE A 125 -0.60 2.95 14.90
CA ILE A 125 0.30 3.49 13.89
C ILE A 125 1.76 3.30 14.33
N ASP A 126 2.09 3.57 15.59
CA ASP A 126 3.44 3.43 16.10
C ASP A 126 3.88 1.94 16.11
N GLU A 127 2.99 1.00 16.46
CA GLU A 127 3.22 -0.44 16.32
C GLU A 127 3.47 -0.84 14.87
N PHE A 128 2.70 -0.32 13.94
CA PHE A 128 2.90 -0.57 12.51
C PHE A 128 4.26 -0.03 12.03
N VAL A 129 4.65 1.17 12.46
CA VAL A 129 5.97 1.76 12.16
C VAL A 129 7.11 0.86 12.64
N GLN A 130 7.01 0.33 13.87
CA GLN A 130 7.99 -0.62 14.40
C GLN A 130 8.02 -1.92 13.58
N TYR A 131 6.86 -2.40 13.14
CA TYR A 131 6.77 -3.56 12.28
C TYR A 131 7.50 -3.33 10.94
N VAL A 132 7.30 -2.18 10.30
CA VAL A 132 7.98 -1.82 9.04
C VAL A 132 9.50 -1.80 9.21
N ARG A 133 9.99 -1.18 10.30
CA ARG A 133 11.41 -1.15 10.64
C ARG A 133 11.99 -2.55 10.83
N HIS A 134 11.33 -3.38 11.62
CA HIS A 134 11.75 -4.75 11.86
C HIS A 134 11.78 -5.58 10.57
N LYS A 135 10.78 -5.42 9.70
CA LYS A 135 10.74 -6.09 8.40
C LYS A 135 11.91 -5.67 7.51
N LYS A 136 12.21 -4.36 7.44
CA LYS A 136 13.40 -3.84 6.73
C LYS A 136 14.69 -4.49 7.26
N GLU A 137 14.88 -4.48 8.57
CA GLU A 137 16.07 -5.07 9.19
C GLU A 137 16.21 -6.58 8.89
N THR A 138 15.10 -7.31 8.94
CA THR A 138 15.08 -8.74 8.63
C THR A 138 15.49 -9.01 7.19
N LEU A 139 14.95 -8.23 6.24
CA LEU A 139 15.32 -8.33 4.83
C LEU A 139 16.79 -8.00 4.59
N ILE A 140 17.31 -6.94 5.22
CA ILE A 140 18.75 -6.60 5.12
C ILE A 140 19.63 -7.72 5.67
N ARG A 141 19.27 -8.31 6.82
CA ARG A 141 20.01 -9.44 7.40
C ARG A 141 19.98 -10.68 6.51
N SER A 142 18.94 -10.85 5.70
CA SER A 142 18.85 -11.92 4.70
C SER A 142 19.60 -11.61 3.38
N GLY A 143 20.27 -10.48 3.29
CA GLY A 143 21.05 -10.07 2.12
C GLY A 143 20.28 -9.26 1.08
N VAL A 144 19.03 -8.88 1.37
CA VAL A 144 18.23 -8.02 0.47
C VAL A 144 18.71 -6.58 0.63
N LYS A 145 19.06 -5.95 -0.49
CA LYS A 145 19.40 -4.53 -0.52
C LYS A 145 18.11 -3.71 -0.56
N ILE A 146 17.88 -2.91 0.47
CA ILE A 146 16.77 -1.97 0.54
C ILE A 146 17.30 -0.57 0.27
N GLU A 147 16.95 -0.03 -0.88
CA GLU A 147 17.28 1.32 -1.28
C GLU A 147 16.18 1.87 -2.18
N TRP A 148 15.97 3.15 -2.10
CA TRP A 148 15.01 3.85 -2.93
C TRP A 148 15.72 4.68 -4.01
N ASP A 149 15.74 4.15 -5.23
CA ASP A 149 16.27 4.84 -6.40
C ASP A 149 15.14 5.56 -7.17
N TYR A 150 14.70 6.69 -6.62
CA TYR A 150 13.62 7.49 -7.20
C TYR A 150 14.00 8.15 -8.53
N GLU A 151 15.28 8.27 -8.86
CA GLU A 151 15.72 8.83 -10.14
C GLU A 151 15.55 7.85 -11.29
N LYS A 152 15.75 6.54 -11.04
CA LYS A 152 15.71 5.51 -12.06
C LYS A 152 14.38 4.76 -12.17
N LYS A 153 13.64 4.68 -11.09
CA LYS A 153 12.55 3.69 -11.01
C LYS A 153 11.15 4.27 -11.05
N PHE A 154 10.92 5.58 -10.85
CA PHE A 154 9.57 5.89 -10.46
C PHE A 154 8.85 6.98 -11.23
N HIS A 155 8.02 6.48 -12.09
CA HIS A 155 6.64 6.94 -12.23
C HIS A 155 5.80 6.14 -11.23
N PRO A 156 5.02 6.74 -10.32
CA PRO A 156 4.07 5.99 -9.48
C PRO A 156 3.05 5.17 -10.30
N GLU A 157 2.91 5.51 -11.58
CA GLU A 157 2.11 4.81 -12.59
C GLU A 157 2.88 3.70 -13.32
N SER A 158 4.21 3.67 -13.29
CA SER A 158 5.01 2.76 -14.12
C SER A 158 5.19 1.35 -13.56
N TYR A 159 4.93 1.16 -12.27
CA TYR A 159 4.87 -0.20 -11.72
C TYR A 159 3.76 -1.00 -12.39
N ILE A 160 2.68 -0.32 -12.74
CA ILE A 160 1.51 -0.89 -13.41
C ILE A 160 1.75 -1.12 -14.89
N GLU A 161 2.46 -0.20 -15.55
CA GLU A 161 2.72 -0.32 -16.99
C GLU A 161 3.66 -1.48 -17.30
N LYS A 162 4.69 -1.74 -16.50
CA LYS A 162 5.57 -2.88 -16.72
C LYS A 162 4.84 -4.21 -16.57
N GLU A 163 4.05 -4.38 -15.53
CA GLU A 163 3.26 -5.60 -15.34
C GLU A 163 2.15 -5.74 -16.38
N LYS A 164 1.48 -4.64 -16.77
CA LYS A 164 0.53 -4.65 -17.89
C LYS A 164 1.20 -5.05 -19.22
N ILE A 165 2.35 -4.49 -19.52
CA ILE A 165 3.09 -4.76 -20.76
C ILE A 165 3.58 -6.21 -20.78
N GLU A 166 4.09 -6.75 -19.68
CA GLU A 166 4.51 -8.15 -19.60
C GLU A 166 3.32 -9.12 -19.67
N ARG A 167 2.20 -8.80 -19.03
CA ARG A 167 0.97 -9.62 -19.11
C ARG A 167 0.37 -9.60 -20.54
N VAL A 168 0.32 -8.44 -21.18
CA VAL A 168 -0.16 -8.35 -22.57
C VAL A 168 0.76 -9.14 -23.51
N LYS A 169 2.09 -9.10 -23.32
CA LYS A 169 3.04 -9.90 -24.10
C LYS A 169 2.85 -11.41 -23.88
N ASN A 170 2.63 -11.84 -22.64
CA ASN A 170 2.42 -13.24 -22.28
C ASN A 170 1.08 -13.78 -22.79
N VAL A 171 0.02 -12.95 -22.81
CA VAL A 171 -1.30 -13.33 -23.37
C VAL A 171 -1.25 -13.43 -24.89
N THR A 172 -0.45 -12.58 -25.55
CA THR A 172 -0.26 -12.66 -27.04
C THR A 172 0.65 -13.81 -27.45
N ALA A 173 1.67 -14.14 -26.64
CA ALA A 173 2.55 -15.28 -26.90
C ALA A 173 1.85 -16.66 -26.74
N ASN A 174 0.85 -16.75 -25.89
CA ASN A 174 0.07 -17.99 -25.69
C ASN A 174 -1.11 -18.17 -26.67
N LYS A 175 -1.28 -17.27 -27.63
CA LYS A 175 -2.32 -17.34 -28.69
C LYS A 175 -1.77 -17.66 -30.08
N ASN A 176 -0.48 -17.85 -30.18
CA ASN A 176 0.22 -18.34 -31.37
C ASN A 176 0.80 -19.74 -31.11
#